data_6742f5a41b1ee497c4fdb255827aa56d
#
_entry.id   6742f5a41b1ee497c4fdb255827aa56d
#
_cell.length_a   1.000
_cell.length_b   1.000
_cell.length_c   1.000
_cell.angle_alpha   90.00
_cell.angle_beta   90.00
_cell.angle_gamma   90.00
#
_symmetry.space_group_name_H-M   'P 1'
#
loop_
_entity.id
_entity.type
_entity.pdbx_description
1 polymer ?
#
loop_
_entity_poly.entity_id
_entity_poly.type
_entity_poly.pdbx_seq_one_letter_code
_entity_poly.pdbx_strand_id
1 'polypeptide(L)'
;MIPLFKVFVSPNMQEPLMKTMNSGFLGEGPKNKEFEAALRKYIGCPNLLTVNSGTSALCLALRLAGVGPGDEVISTALTFFATNSPILEQGAHPVWADIDPLTGNIDPNSIVCAITPRTKAIIVVHFGGAPYDLNLINSVAKANNIKVIEDACQALGSLYDGSLIGKPHSDFVCFSFQAIKFFTTGDGGALVCKDPKDHERGRLLRWYGLNRDNPTKCGDSRCEDDVVDAGYKYHMGDISATIGLENLPYLEKNLEIVRDNARFYDDAIKETEGLGIRPMDGCAQSNYWFYTLHVVKNRDLFMKKMLENGIMCSKVHARNDTYSVFLPYRVPLPGVTRFYSTQCAIPCGWWVTEQDREFIVRTARKIIRET
;
A
#
# COMPACT_ATOMS: atom_id res chain seq x y z
N MET A 1 -9.09 -2.46 25.61
CA MET A 1 -8.99 -1.49 24.46
C MET A 1 -8.81 -2.28 23.19
N ILE A 2 -9.65 -2.04 22.20
CA ILE A 2 -9.59 -2.66 20.87
C ILE A 2 -8.74 -1.75 19.98
N PRO A 3 -7.50 -2.16 19.59
CA PRO A 3 -6.61 -1.31 18.81
C PRO A 3 -7.05 -1.28 17.33
N LEU A 4 -6.81 -0.13 16.64
CA LEU A 4 -7.08 0.00 15.20
C LEU A 4 -6.18 -0.92 14.37
N PHE A 5 -4.92 -1.06 14.76
CA PHE A 5 -3.92 -1.94 14.12
C PHE A 5 -3.28 -2.85 15.17
N LYS A 6 -2.96 -4.07 14.76
CA LYS A 6 -2.20 -5.02 15.58
C LYS A 6 -1.22 -5.79 14.68
N VAL A 7 0.03 -5.79 15.07
CA VAL A 7 1.09 -6.52 14.35
C VAL A 7 0.86 -8.02 14.47
N PHE A 8 0.86 -8.73 13.34
CA PHE A 8 0.85 -10.19 13.33
C PHE A 8 2.27 -10.73 13.39
N VAL A 9 2.50 -11.67 14.30
CA VAL A 9 3.75 -12.43 14.38
C VAL A 9 3.38 -13.91 14.46
N SER A 10 3.95 -14.70 13.57
CA SER A 10 3.78 -16.16 13.58
C SER A 10 4.15 -16.74 14.95
N PRO A 11 3.35 -17.65 15.51
CA PRO A 11 3.69 -18.33 16.76
C PRO A 11 4.99 -19.16 16.66
N ASN A 12 5.43 -19.49 15.44
CA ASN A 12 6.64 -20.28 15.19
C ASN A 12 7.87 -19.43 14.88
N MET A 13 7.81 -18.10 15.06
CA MET A 13 8.82 -17.12 14.62
C MET A 13 10.20 -17.32 15.28
N GLN A 14 10.24 -17.75 16.52
CA GLN A 14 11.45 -17.67 17.36
C GLN A 14 12.62 -18.49 16.78
N GLU A 15 12.40 -19.76 16.46
CA GLU A 15 13.45 -20.66 15.99
C GLU A 15 14.01 -20.27 14.62
N PRO A 16 13.18 -20.03 13.56
CA PRO A 16 13.67 -19.59 12.26
C PRO A 16 14.46 -18.28 12.33
N LEU A 17 13.98 -17.31 13.12
CA LEU A 17 14.67 -16.04 13.29
C LEU A 17 16.05 -16.20 13.93
N MET A 18 16.16 -16.96 15.00
CA MET A 18 17.44 -17.27 15.65
C MET A 18 18.39 -18.04 14.72
N LYS A 19 17.87 -18.98 13.91
CA LYS A 19 18.67 -19.68 12.90
C LYS A 19 19.23 -18.72 11.86
N THR A 20 18.43 -17.77 11.38
CA THR A 20 18.89 -16.73 10.44
C THR A 20 19.96 -15.84 11.08
N MET A 21 19.75 -15.37 12.31
CA MET A 21 20.75 -14.57 13.03
C MET A 21 22.09 -15.31 13.19
N ASN A 22 22.06 -16.59 13.54
CA ASN A 22 23.25 -17.41 13.74
C ASN A 22 23.93 -17.84 12.43
N SER A 23 23.27 -17.71 11.28
CA SER A 23 23.83 -18.06 9.97
C SER A 23 24.92 -17.11 9.47
N GLY A 24 24.96 -15.88 10.02
CA GLY A 24 25.82 -14.80 9.54
C GLY A 24 25.29 -14.04 8.32
N PHE A 25 24.24 -14.54 7.64
CA PHE A 25 23.56 -13.82 6.55
C PHE A 25 22.48 -12.89 7.09
N LEU A 26 22.85 -11.67 7.47
CA LEU A 26 21.91 -10.67 7.99
C LEU A 26 21.44 -9.67 6.91
N GLY A 27 22.27 -9.44 5.89
CA GLY A 27 21.93 -8.67 4.71
C GLY A 27 21.11 -9.49 3.71
N GLU A 28 21.23 -9.15 2.42
CA GLU A 28 20.58 -9.93 1.35
C GLU A 28 21.28 -11.30 1.18
N GLY A 29 20.53 -12.36 1.42
CA GLY A 29 21.04 -13.74 1.39
C GLY A 29 19.98 -14.75 0.94
N PRO A 30 20.11 -16.03 1.36
CA PRO A 30 19.22 -17.09 0.93
C PRO A 30 17.77 -16.91 1.35
N LYS A 31 17.51 -16.33 2.53
CA LYS A 31 16.13 -16.12 3.01
C LYS A 31 15.38 -15.10 2.17
N ASN A 32 16.06 -14.06 1.70
CA ASN A 32 15.45 -13.11 0.78
C ASN A 32 15.05 -13.78 -0.55
N LYS A 33 15.89 -14.66 -1.10
CA LYS A 33 15.58 -15.43 -2.33
C LYS A 33 14.39 -16.38 -2.11
N GLU A 34 14.35 -17.07 -0.98
CA GLU A 34 13.20 -17.92 -0.60
C GLU A 34 11.91 -17.12 -0.50
N PHE A 35 11.96 -15.96 0.16
CA PHE A 35 10.79 -15.10 0.34
C PHE A 35 10.30 -14.49 -0.99
N GLU A 36 11.21 -14.04 -1.85
CA GLU A 36 10.84 -13.60 -3.21
C GLU A 36 10.15 -14.71 -3.99
N ALA A 37 10.67 -15.93 -3.94
CA ALA A 37 10.07 -17.08 -4.62
C ALA A 37 8.66 -17.38 -4.06
N ALA A 38 8.47 -17.31 -2.73
CA ALA A 38 7.20 -17.52 -2.08
C ALA A 38 6.18 -16.43 -2.47
N LEU A 39 6.58 -15.15 -2.49
CA LEU A 39 5.72 -14.04 -2.92
C LEU A 39 5.37 -14.12 -4.40
N ARG A 40 6.32 -14.46 -5.28
CA ARG A 40 6.06 -14.69 -6.72
C ARG A 40 5.02 -15.79 -6.93
N LYS A 41 5.11 -16.87 -6.16
CA LYS A 41 4.14 -17.96 -6.19
C LYS A 41 2.77 -17.50 -5.68
N TYR A 42 2.72 -16.76 -4.57
CA TYR A 42 1.49 -16.27 -3.96
C TYR A 42 0.76 -15.29 -4.91
N ILE A 43 1.44 -14.29 -5.41
CA ILE A 43 0.86 -13.26 -6.29
C ILE A 43 0.61 -13.81 -7.70
N GLY A 44 1.39 -14.80 -8.14
CA GLY A 44 1.33 -15.33 -9.51
C GLY A 44 2.02 -14.43 -10.52
N CYS A 45 3.08 -13.70 -10.10
CA CYS A 45 3.90 -12.85 -10.98
C CYS A 45 5.39 -13.15 -10.82
N PRO A 46 6.13 -13.51 -11.90
CA PRO A 46 7.55 -13.80 -11.82
C PRO A 46 8.42 -12.56 -11.66
N ASN A 47 7.95 -11.39 -12.11
CA ASN A 47 8.71 -10.15 -12.15
C ASN A 47 8.53 -9.34 -10.84
N LEU A 48 8.71 -10.00 -9.70
CA LEU A 48 8.66 -9.39 -8.37
C LEU A 48 10.06 -9.37 -7.76
N LEU A 49 10.42 -8.26 -7.15
CA LEU A 49 11.61 -8.12 -6.31
C LEU A 49 11.26 -7.51 -4.95
N THR A 50 11.91 -7.98 -3.89
CA THR A 50 11.78 -7.42 -2.55
C THR A 50 12.66 -6.20 -2.37
N VAL A 51 12.19 -5.26 -1.54
CA VAL A 51 12.93 -4.06 -1.14
C VAL A 51 12.78 -3.84 0.36
N ASN A 52 13.57 -2.93 0.91
CA ASN A 52 13.60 -2.68 2.36
C ASN A 52 12.42 -1.84 2.88
N SER A 53 11.57 -1.28 2.01
CA SER A 53 10.36 -0.55 2.38
C SER A 53 9.41 -0.34 1.19
N GLY A 54 8.13 -0.05 1.46
CA GLY A 54 7.19 0.39 0.41
C GLY A 54 7.61 1.71 -0.23
N THR A 55 8.24 2.62 0.53
CA THR A 55 8.79 3.87 0.00
C THR A 55 9.86 3.60 -1.04
N SER A 56 10.78 2.67 -0.76
CA SER A 56 11.81 2.26 -1.72
C SER A 56 11.23 1.62 -2.98
N ALA A 57 10.11 0.87 -2.86
CA ALA A 57 9.39 0.34 -4.01
C ALA A 57 8.85 1.49 -4.90
N LEU A 58 8.24 2.50 -4.29
CA LEU A 58 7.71 3.69 -5.01
C LEU A 58 8.82 4.52 -5.66
N CYS A 59 9.92 4.79 -4.94
CA CYS A 59 11.09 5.46 -5.51
C CYS A 59 11.64 4.71 -6.73
N LEU A 60 11.78 3.39 -6.61
CA LEU A 60 12.30 2.55 -7.67
C LEU A 60 11.33 2.48 -8.86
N ALA A 61 10.02 2.39 -8.63
CA ALA A 61 9.00 2.43 -9.67
C ALA A 61 9.04 3.74 -10.47
N LEU A 62 9.12 4.89 -9.80
CA LEU A 62 9.27 6.20 -10.44
C LEU A 62 10.54 6.29 -11.29
N ARG A 63 11.66 5.81 -10.75
CA ARG A 63 12.94 5.75 -11.49
C ARG A 63 12.83 4.88 -12.74
N LEU A 64 12.20 3.70 -12.63
CA LEU A 64 11.98 2.77 -13.75
C LEU A 64 11.00 3.33 -14.78
N ALA A 65 9.98 4.08 -14.34
CA ALA A 65 9.05 4.81 -15.20
C ALA A 65 9.73 5.95 -15.96
N GLY A 66 10.98 6.27 -15.64
CA GLY A 66 11.76 7.35 -16.27
C GLY A 66 11.35 8.73 -15.82
N VAL A 67 10.77 8.84 -14.60
CA VAL A 67 10.43 10.13 -13.98
C VAL A 67 11.72 10.84 -13.53
N GLY A 68 11.82 12.13 -13.84
CA GLY A 68 12.96 12.96 -13.53
C GLY A 68 12.62 14.45 -13.38
N PRO A 69 13.66 15.31 -13.28
CA PRO A 69 13.46 16.73 -13.09
C PRO A 69 12.58 17.38 -14.18
N GLY A 70 11.56 18.12 -13.74
CA GLY A 70 10.61 18.83 -14.62
C GLY A 70 9.44 18.01 -15.12
N ASP A 71 9.42 16.69 -14.90
CA ASP A 71 8.28 15.84 -15.17
C ASP A 71 7.16 16.07 -14.14
N GLU A 72 5.95 15.69 -14.51
CA GLU A 72 4.76 15.71 -13.66
C GLU A 72 4.29 14.29 -13.36
N VAL A 73 3.91 14.06 -12.10
CA VAL A 73 3.31 12.81 -11.65
C VAL A 73 1.93 13.11 -11.07
N ILE A 74 0.90 12.55 -11.69
CA ILE A 74 -0.47 12.66 -11.17
C ILE A 74 -0.60 11.70 -9.97
N SER A 75 -1.16 12.21 -8.86
CA SER A 75 -1.41 11.43 -7.64
C SER A 75 -2.56 12.04 -6.84
N THR A 76 -2.95 11.37 -5.75
CA THR A 76 -3.94 11.90 -4.81
C THR A 76 -3.29 12.53 -3.58
N ALA A 77 -3.93 13.57 -3.05
CA ALA A 77 -3.55 14.16 -1.77
C ALA A 77 -4.00 13.32 -0.57
N LEU A 78 -4.93 12.38 -0.74
CA LEU A 78 -5.43 11.51 0.33
C LEU A 78 -4.67 10.19 0.36
N THR A 79 -3.50 10.20 0.98
CA THR A 79 -2.67 9.02 1.16
C THR A 79 -1.62 9.25 2.24
N PHE A 80 -0.83 8.21 2.55
CA PHE A 80 0.36 8.38 3.38
C PHE A 80 1.42 9.22 2.66
N PHE A 81 2.17 10.01 3.42
CA PHE A 81 3.21 10.91 2.89
C PHE A 81 4.20 10.22 1.93
N ALA A 82 4.56 8.96 2.23
CA ALA A 82 5.51 8.19 1.44
C ALA A 82 5.04 7.82 0.03
N THR A 83 3.76 7.99 -0.31
CA THR A 83 3.28 7.85 -1.69
C THR A 83 3.80 9.00 -2.57
N ASN A 84 3.86 10.21 -2.01
CA ASN A 84 4.09 11.43 -2.77
C ASN A 84 5.49 12.04 -2.56
N SER A 85 6.15 11.80 -1.42
CA SER A 85 7.53 12.29 -1.22
C SER A 85 8.53 11.80 -2.28
N PRO A 86 8.45 10.55 -2.78
CA PRO A 86 9.34 10.08 -3.83
C PRO A 86 9.23 10.85 -5.14
N ILE A 87 8.10 11.50 -5.42
CA ILE A 87 7.94 12.36 -6.61
C ILE A 87 8.92 13.52 -6.54
N LEU A 88 8.97 14.18 -5.37
CA LEU A 88 9.89 15.31 -5.14
C LEU A 88 11.36 14.86 -5.12
N GLU A 89 11.62 13.65 -4.59
CA GLU A 89 12.97 13.06 -4.57
C GLU A 89 13.51 12.78 -5.98
N GLN A 90 12.62 12.52 -6.97
CA GLN A 90 13.01 12.43 -8.39
C GLN A 90 13.17 13.81 -9.06
N GLY A 91 12.93 14.92 -8.35
CA GLY A 91 12.92 16.27 -8.92
C GLY A 91 11.67 16.58 -9.77
N ALA A 92 10.66 15.73 -9.72
CA ALA A 92 9.40 15.88 -10.42
C ALA A 92 8.36 16.66 -9.57
N HIS A 93 7.26 17.05 -10.20
CA HIS A 93 6.19 17.80 -9.58
C HIS A 93 4.93 16.94 -9.39
N PRO A 94 4.36 16.86 -8.17
CA PRO A 94 3.07 16.22 -7.98
C PRO A 94 1.95 17.08 -8.59
N VAL A 95 1.05 16.45 -9.33
CA VAL A 95 -0.20 17.04 -9.83
C VAL A 95 -1.36 16.32 -9.16
N TRP A 96 -2.15 17.05 -8.38
CA TRP A 96 -3.23 16.45 -7.62
C TRP A 96 -4.46 16.18 -8.49
N ALA A 97 -4.84 14.92 -8.59
CA ALA A 97 -6.17 14.52 -9.00
C ALA A 97 -7.07 14.34 -7.78
N ASP A 98 -8.33 14.74 -7.89
CA ASP A 98 -9.33 14.57 -6.83
C ASP A 98 -9.74 13.09 -6.70
N ILE A 99 -10.52 12.80 -5.69
CA ILE A 99 -11.00 11.45 -5.38
C ILE A 99 -12.52 11.40 -5.44
N ASP A 100 -13.07 10.22 -5.60
CA ASP A 100 -14.47 9.97 -5.33
C ASP A 100 -14.75 10.16 -3.83
N PRO A 101 -15.73 11.02 -3.45
CA PRO A 101 -15.99 11.41 -2.06
C PRO A 101 -16.61 10.29 -1.20
N LEU A 102 -16.98 9.17 -1.76
CA LEU A 102 -17.54 8.02 -1.06
C LEU A 102 -16.53 6.88 -0.91
N THR A 103 -15.74 6.63 -1.95
CA THR A 103 -14.76 5.53 -1.93
C THR A 103 -13.39 5.93 -1.42
N GLY A 104 -13.01 7.20 -1.55
CA GLY A 104 -11.66 7.68 -1.24
C GLY A 104 -10.60 7.28 -2.27
N ASN A 105 -10.98 6.60 -3.33
CA ASN A 105 -10.11 6.26 -4.46
C ASN A 105 -10.06 7.41 -5.45
N ILE A 106 -8.95 7.51 -6.20
CA ILE A 106 -8.74 8.57 -7.19
C ILE A 106 -9.84 8.55 -8.25
N ASP A 107 -10.35 9.73 -8.64
CA ASP A 107 -11.36 9.88 -9.70
C ASP A 107 -10.68 9.86 -11.10
N PRO A 108 -11.02 8.88 -11.96
CA PRO A 108 -10.48 8.81 -13.30
C PRO A 108 -10.75 10.06 -14.15
N ASN A 109 -11.88 10.74 -13.95
CA ASN A 109 -12.18 11.99 -14.67
C ASN A 109 -11.23 13.11 -14.23
N SER A 110 -10.90 13.16 -12.94
CA SER A 110 -9.91 14.11 -12.41
C SER A 110 -8.51 13.82 -12.97
N ILE A 111 -8.15 12.55 -13.16
CA ILE A 111 -6.89 12.15 -13.83
C ILE A 111 -6.86 12.73 -15.25
N VAL A 112 -7.92 12.52 -16.04
CA VAL A 112 -8.00 13.01 -17.43
C VAL A 112 -7.80 14.53 -17.49
N CYS A 113 -8.44 15.29 -16.59
CA CYS A 113 -8.30 16.74 -16.51
C CYS A 113 -6.90 17.21 -16.06
N ALA A 114 -6.15 16.35 -15.37
CA ALA A 114 -4.82 16.66 -14.83
C ALA A 114 -3.68 16.35 -15.83
N ILE A 115 -3.94 15.63 -16.91
CA ILE A 115 -2.90 15.24 -17.90
C ILE A 115 -2.39 16.47 -18.65
N THR A 116 -1.05 16.60 -18.69
CA THR A 116 -0.32 17.59 -19.49
C THR A 116 0.76 16.91 -20.34
N PRO A 117 1.40 17.62 -21.28
CA PRO A 117 2.56 17.08 -22.00
C PRO A 117 3.76 16.68 -21.12
N ARG A 118 3.82 17.13 -19.88
CA ARG A 118 4.86 16.76 -18.89
C ARG A 118 4.47 15.57 -18.03
N THR A 119 3.24 15.11 -18.11
CA THR A 119 2.78 13.96 -17.30
C THR A 119 3.53 12.69 -17.70
N LYS A 120 4.33 12.15 -16.78
CA LYS A 120 5.16 10.96 -17.00
C LYS A 120 4.58 9.69 -16.37
N ALA A 121 3.97 9.84 -15.20
CA ALA A 121 3.37 8.73 -14.47
C ALA A 121 2.09 9.15 -13.73
N ILE A 122 1.27 8.15 -13.43
CA ILE A 122 0.12 8.26 -12.52
C ILE A 122 0.37 7.30 -11.36
N ILE A 123 0.35 7.80 -10.12
CA ILE A 123 0.33 6.96 -8.92
C ILE A 123 -1.10 6.85 -8.44
N VAL A 124 -1.56 5.63 -8.27
CA VAL A 124 -2.91 5.31 -7.79
C VAL A 124 -2.85 4.50 -6.51
N VAL A 125 -3.62 4.90 -5.51
CA VAL A 125 -3.58 4.30 -4.16
C VAL A 125 -4.80 3.44 -3.93
N HIS A 126 -4.61 2.20 -3.51
CA HIS A 126 -5.69 1.33 -3.04
C HIS A 126 -6.03 1.69 -1.58
N PHE A 127 -6.77 2.77 -1.38
CA PHE A 127 -7.04 3.31 -0.05
C PHE A 127 -7.75 2.29 0.86
N GLY A 128 -7.18 2.03 2.06
CA GLY A 128 -7.70 1.04 2.99
C GLY A 128 -7.70 -0.39 2.47
N GLY A 129 -6.95 -0.66 1.39
CA GLY A 129 -6.87 -1.97 0.74
C GLY A 129 -7.98 -2.23 -0.28
N ALA A 130 -8.81 -1.24 -0.60
CA ALA A 130 -9.86 -1.40 -1.60
C ALA A 130 -9.37 -0.99 -2.99
N PRO A 131 -9.33 -1.92 -3.96
CA PRO A 131 -8.99 -1.61 -5.33
C PRO A 131 -9.96 -0.62 -5.97
N TYR A 132 -9.49 0.08 -6.98
CA TYR A 132 -10.26 0.99 -7.84
C TYR A 132 -10.38 0.38 -9.25
N ASP A 133 -11.06 1.09 -10.17
CA ASP A 133 -11.19 0.65 -11.57
C ASP A 133 -9.84 0.73 -12.31
N LEU A 134 -9.07 -0.37 -12.19
CA LEU A 134 -7.76 -0.53 -12.85
C LEU A 134 -7.86 -0.47 -14.37
N ASN A 135 -8.95 -1.02 -14.94
CA ASN A 135 -9.11 -1.10 -16.38
C ASN A 135 -9.28 0.29 -17.00
N LEU A 136 -10.11 1.15 -16.38
CA LEU A 136 -10.35 2.50 -16.84
C LEU A 136 -9.08 3.36 -16.77
N ILE A 137 -8.38 3.33 -15.63
CA ILE A 137 -7.17 4.14 -15.44
C ILE A 137 -6.04 3.69 -16.36
N ASN A 138 -5.82 2.38 -16.52
CA ASN A 138 -4.82 1.87 -17.47
C ASN A 138 -5.17 2.20 -18.93
N SER A 139 -6.45 2.26 -19.28
CA SER A 139 -6.89 2.66 -20.62
C SER A 139 -6.56 4.14 -20.88
N VAL A 140 -6.86 5.02 -19.92
CA VAL A 140 -6.51 6.46 -20.00
C VAL A 140 -5.00 6.64 -20.12
N ALA A 141 -4.22 5.98 -19.27
CA ALA A 141 -2.76 6.07 -19.25
C ALA A 141 -2.14 5.59 -20.57
N LYS A 142 -2.61 4.45 -21.11
CA LYS A 142 -2.16 3.87 -22.37
C LYS A 142 -2.45 4.82 -23.56
N ALA A 143 -3.63 5.43 -23.59
CA ALA A 143 -4.00 6.39 -24.64
C ALA A 143 -3.09 7.63 -24.68
N ASN A 144 -2.46 7.97 -23.54
CA ASN A 144 -1.58 9.12 -23.39
C ASN A 144 -0.09 8.75 -23.24
N ASN A 145 0.27 7.47 -23.41
CA ASN A 145 1.64 6.95 -23.21
C ASN A 145 2.23 7.28 -21.84
N ILE A 146 1.41 7.18 -20.79
CA ILE A 146 1.76 7.46 -19.39
C ILE A 146 1.88 6.14 -18.64
N LYS A 147 2.86 6.03 -17.72
CA LYS A 147 3.07 4.88 -16.86
C LYS A 147 2.13 4.90 -15.65
N VAL A 148 1.60 3.72 -15.25
CA VAL A 148 0.78 3.58 -14.04
C VAL A 148 1.55 2.84 -12.96
N ILE A 149 1.61 3.44 -11.77
CA ILE A 149 2.21 2.90 -10.56
C ILE A 149 1.10 2.70 -9.54
N GLU A 150 0.84 1.45 -9.16
CA GLU A 150 -0.10 1.12 -8.09
C GLU A 150 0.62 1.22 -6.73
N ASP A 151 0.19 2.13 -5.88
CA ASP A 151 0.53 2.07 -4.45
C ASP A 151 -0.40 1.08 -3.76
N ALA A 152 0.01 -0.17 -3.75
CA ALA A 152 -0.64 -1.30 -3.11
C ALA A 152 -0.12 -1.57 -1.68
N CYS A 153 0.53 -0.59 -1.05
CA CYS A 153 1.07 -0.70 0.31
C CYS A 153 0.01 -1.01 1.38
N GLN A 154 -1.26 -0.93 1.03
CA GLN A 154 -2.39 -1.22 1.88
C GLN A 154 -3.21 -2.43 1.38
N ALA A 155 -2.82 -3.09 0.26
CA ALA A 155 -3.71 -3.95 -0.51
C ALA A 155 -3.18 -5.37 -0.78
N LEU A 156 -2.15 -5.86 -0.06
CA LEU A 156 -1.71 -7.24 -0.23
C LEU A 156 -2.88 -8.20 0.13
N GLY A 157 -3.21 -9.12 -0.78
CA GLY A 157 -4.32 -10.04 -0.65
C GLY A 157 -5.67 -9.48 -1.12
N SER A 158 -5.75 -8.22 -1.56
CA SER A 158 -6.93 -7.68 -2.24
C SER A 158 -7.04 -8.24 -3.66
N LEU A 159 -8.28 -8.31 -4.17
CA LEU A 159 -8.58 -8.82 -5.51
C LEU A 159 -9.23 -7.73 -6.37
N TYR A 160 -8.87 -7.71 -7.64
CA TYR A 160 -9.58 -6.99 -8.68
C TYR A 160 -9.87 -7.95 -9.84
N ASP A 161 -11.12 -8.02 -10.25
CA ASP A 161 -11.60 -8.94 -11.31
C ASP A 161 -11.12 -10.39 -11.09
N GLY A 162 -11.29 -10.87 -9.84
CA GLY A 162 -10.91 -12.22 -9.41
C GLY A 162 -9.40 -12.49 -9.34
N SER A 163 -8.56 -11.49 -9.64
CA SER A 163 -7.10 -11.61 -9.59
C SER A 163 -6.50 -10.85 -8.42
N LEU A 164 -5.47 -11.41 -7.77
CA LEU A 164 -4.73 -10.69 -6.73
C LEU A 164 -4.14 -9.38 -7.27
N ILE A 165 -4.25 -8.30 -6.48
CA ILE A 165 -3.44 -7.10 -6.70
C ILE A 165 -1.97 -7.50 -6.68
N GLY A 166 -1.22 -7.06 -7.69
CA GLY A 166 0.14 -7.52 -7.97
C GLY A 166 0.25 -8.41 -9.19
N LYS A 167 -0.84 -9.02 -9.70
CA LYS A 167 -0.85 -9.41 -11.11
C LYS A 167 -0.75 -8.13 -11.95
N PRO A 168 0.12 -8.08 -12.98
CA PRO A 168 0.46 -6.83 -13.64
C PRO A 168 -0.66 -6.33 -14.55
N HIS A 169 -1.64 -5.66 -13.98
CA HIS A 169 -2.58 -4.81 -14.72
C HIS A 169 -1.88 -3.52 -15.15
N SER A 170 -1.18 -2.88 -14.24
CA SER A 170 -0.42 -1.66 -14.44
C SER A 170 1.07 -1.92 -14.66
N ASP A 171 1.87 -0.87 -14.97
CA ASP A 171 3.30 -1.02 -15.24
C ASP A 171 4.07 -1.46 -13.99
N PHE A 172 3.72 -0.90 -12.82
CA PHE A 172 4.37 -1.19 -11.54
C PHE A 172 3.34 -1.34 -10.42
N VAL A 173 3.59 -2.28 -9.48
CA VAL A 173 2.80 -2.43 -8.25
C VAL A 173 3.74 -2.45 -7.05
N CYS A 174 3.51 -1.55 -6.09
CA CYS A 174 4.36 -1.35 -4.91
C CYS A 174 3.67 -1.84 -3.64
N PHE A 175 4.30 -2.75 -2.91
CA PHE A 175 3.82 -3.27 -1.63
C PHE A 175 4.68 -2.77 -0.46
N SER A 176 4.05 -2.63 0.71
CA SER A 176 4.73 -2.39 1.97
C SER A 176 4.44 -3.52 2.96
N PHE A 177 5.49 -3.92 3.66
CA PHE A 177 5.44 -4.92 4.73
C PHE A 177 5.88 -4.31 6.07
N GLN A 178 5.68 -3.00 6.23
CA GLN A 178 5.93 -2.29 7.48
C GLN A 178 5.04 -2.85 8.60
N ALA A 179 5.47 -2.75 9.86
CA ALA A 179 4.92 -3.43 11.03
C ALA A 179 3.39 -3.41 11.16
N ILE A 180 2.72 -2.25 10.91
CA ILE A 180 1.27 -2.12 11.05
C ILE A 180 0.47 -2.52 9.80
N LYS A 181 1.13 -2.94 8.71
CA LYS A 181 0.44 -3.41 7.51
C LYS A 181 -0.25 -4.74 7.76
N PHE A 182 -1.19 -5.07 6.88
CA PHE A 182 -1.95 -6.32 6.97
C PHE A 182 -1.04 -7.57 7.04
N PHE A 183 0.06 -7.53 6.29
CA PHE A 183 1.15 -8.50 6.31
C PHE A 183 2.46 -7.75 6.58
N THR A 184 3.31 -8.30 7.45
CA THR A 184 4.54 -7.61 7.85
C THR A 184 5.78 -8.49 7.81
N THR A 185 6.91 -7.83 7.52
CA THR A 185 8.28 -8.34 7.68
C THR A 185 9.06 -7.55 8.75
N GLY A 186 8.34 -6.84 9.66
CA GLY A 186 8.89 -5.82 10.54
C GLY A 186 9.05 -4.49 9.81
N ASP A 187 9.92 -4.46 8.83
CA ASP A 187 9.98 -3.44 7.77
C ASP A 187 10.36 -4.12 6.45
N GLY A 188 9.82 -3.64 5.34
CA GLY A 188 10.03 -4.23 4.03
C GLY A 188 9.01 -3.77 3.00
N GLY A 189 9.19 -4.26 1.78
CA GLY A 189 8.29 -4.02 0.66
C GLY A 189 8.61 -4.93 -0.52
N ALA A 190 7.83 -4.79 -1.58
CA ALA A 190 8.11 -5.43 -2.86
C ALA A 190 7.67 -4.53 -4.01
N LEU A 191 8.36 -4.70 -5.14
CA LEU A 191 8.00 -4.09 -6.41
C LEU A 191 7.70 -5.20 -7.42
N VAL A 192 6.55 -5.11 -8.06
CA VAL A 192 6.20 -5.92 -9.23
C VAL A 192 6.33 -5.04 -10.47
N CYS A 193 6.99 -5.57 -11.49
CA CYS A 193 7.14 -4.93 -12.79
C CYS A 193 6.37 -5.72 -13.85
N LYS A 194 5.61 -5.04 -14.71
CA LYS A 194 4.93 -5.68 -15.85
C LYS A 194 5.93 -6.14 -16.91
N ASP A 195 6.90 -5.28 -17.23
CA ASP A 195 7.95 -5.58 -18.20
C ASP A 195 9.12 -6.32 -17.51
N PRO A 196 9.56 -7.50 -18.01
CA PRO A 196 10.74 -8.18 -17.50
C PRO A 196 12.03 -7.32 -17.57
N LYS A 197 12.13 -6.39 -18.51
CA LYS A 197 13.29 -5.48 -18.62
C LYS A 197 13.33 -4.50 -17.43
N ASP A 198 12.17 -3.97 -17.04
CA ASP A 198 12.08 -3.11 -15.87
C ASP A 198 12.38 -3.88 -14.57
N HIS A 199 11.95 -5.15 -14.48
CA HIS A 199 12.31 -6.02 -13.37
C HIS A 199 13.84 -6.24 -13.28
N GLU A 200 14.49 -6.56 -14.41
CA GLU A 200 15.94 -6.77 -14.44
C GLU A 200 16.70 -5.50 -14.09
N ARG A 201 16.32 -4.36 -14.65
CA ARG A 201 16.90 -3.06 -14.29
C ARG A 201 16.66 -2.73 -12.82
N GLY A 202 15.46 -2.97 -12.30
CA GLY A 202 15.10 -2.78 -10.89
C GLY A 202 15.94 -3.64 -9.95
N ARG A 203 16.25 -4.89 -10.33
CA ARG A 203 17.11 -5.79 -9.59
C ARG A 203 18.52 -5.23 -9.41
N LEU A 204 19.08 -4.60 -10.44
CA LEU A 204 20.37 -3.93 -10.35
C LEU A 204 20.28 -2.66 -9.50
N LEU A 205 19.30 -1.79 -9.79
CA LEU A 205 19.15 -0.50 -9.13
C LEU A 205 18.88 -0.62 -7.63
N ARG A 206 18.19 -1.66 -7.16
CA ARG A 206 17.97 -1.86 -5.71
C ARG A 206 19.26 -2.09 -4.93
N TRP A 207 20.36 -2.47 -5.63
CA TRP A 207 21.69 -2.66 -5.04
C TRP A 207 22.75 -1.90 -5.84
N TYR A 208 22.77 -0.58 -5.72
CA TYR A 208 23.78 0.33 -6.29
C TYR A 208 24.00 0.25 -7.81
N GLY A 209 23.21 -0.51 -8.56
CA GLY A 209 23.43 -0.81 -9.97
C GLY A 209 24.33 -2.04 -10.21
N LEU A 210 24.78 -2.73 -9.15
CA LEU A 210 25.67 -3.89 -9.21
C LEU A 210 24.92 -5.19 -9.51
N ASN A 211 25.54 -6.05 -10.35
CA ASN A 211 25.04 -7.39 -10.62
C ASN A 211 25.58 -8.40 -9.59
N ARG A 212 24.82 -8.64 -8.52
CA ARG A 212 25.21 -9.57 -7.45
C ARG A 212 24.95 -11.04 -7.75
N ASP A 213 24.04 -11.35 -8.67
CA ASP A 213 23.69 -12.74 -8.98
C ASP A 213 24.72 -13.40 -9.88
N ASN A 214 25.38 -12.63 -10.73
CA ASN A 214 26.42 -13.08 -11.66
C ASN A 214 27.61 -12.09 -11.68
N PRO A 215 28.32 -11.90 -10.55
CA PRO A 215 29.42 -10.97 -10.51
C PRO A 215 30.60 -11.46 -11.34
N THR A 216 31.23 -10.58 -12.12
CA THR A 216 32.52 -10.84 -12.73
C THR A 216 33.58 -10.94 -11.63
N LYS A 217 34.16 -12.12 -11.48
CA LYS A 217 35.20 -12.37 -10.46
C LYS A 217 36.60 -12.11 -11.05
N CYS A 218 37.39 -11.32 -10.36
CA CYS A 218 38.71 -10.88 -10.74
C CYS A 218 39.85 -11.57 -9.94
N GLY A 219 39.64 -12.75 -9.42
CA GLY A 219 40.65 -13.49 -8.65
C GLY A 219 40.71 -13.17 -7.16
N ASP A 220 40.02 -12.19 -6.69
CA ASP A 220 39.76 -11.94 -5.28
C ASP A 220 38.23 -11.91 -5.01
N SER A 221 37.81 -11.46 -3.85
CA SER A 221 36.37 -11.41 -3.47
C SER A 221 35.61 -10.21 -4.03
N ARG A 222 36.24 -9.36 -4.83
CA ARG A 222 35.62 -8.15 -5.42
C ARG A 222 34.92 -8.46 -6.74
N CYS A 223 33.95 -7.61 -7.10
CA CYS A 223 33.30 -7.60 -8.40
C CYS A 223 33.87 -6.43 -9.20
N GLU A 224 34.23 -6.69 -10.47
CA GLU A 224 34.72 -5.65 -11.41
C GLU A 224 33.65 -5.33 -12.48
N ASP A 225 32.36 -5.55 -12.16
CA ASP A 225 31.30 -5.19 -13.09
C ASP A 225 31.19 -3.69 -13.21
N ASP A 226 30.99 -3.20 -14.43
CA ASP A 226 30.67 -1.80 -14.68
C ASP A 226 29.28 -1.45 -14.13
N VAL A 227 29.15 -0.25 -13.55
CA VAL A 227 27.90 0.31 -13.06
C VAL A 227 27.42 1.38 -14.03
N VAL A 228 26.55 0.99 -14.96
CA VAL A 228 26.07 1.89 -16.02
C VAL A 228 24.92 2.81 -15.56
N ASP A 229 24.23 2.47 -14.47
CA ASP A 229 23.13 3.26 -13.89
C ASP A 229 23.23 3.26 -12.35
N ALA A 230 23.40 4.43 -11.75
CA ALA A 230 23.58 4.57 -10.31
C ALA A 230 22.29 4.17 -9.57
N GLY A 231 22.41 3.17 -8.70
CA GLY A 231 21.31 2.62 -7.94
C GLY A 231 21.33 3.01 -6.47
N TYR A 232 20.52 2.30 -5.69
CA TYR A 232 20.19 2.59 -4.30
C TYR A 232 20.60 1.43 -3.38
N LYS A 233 20.51 1.63 -2.07
CA LYS A 233 20.61 0.56 -1.08
C LYS A 233 19.21 0.18 -0.58
N TYR A 234 18.40 -0.43 -1.44
CA TYR A 234 16.99 -0.74 -1.19
C TYR A 234 16.70 -2.24 -1.01
N HIS A 235 17.69 -3.10 -1.04
CA HIS A 235 17.51 -4.54 -0.86
C HIS A 235 16.94 -4.90 0.52
N MET A 236 16.16 -5.95 0.58
CA MET A 236 15.66 -6.54 1.82
C MET A 236 16.72 -7.44 2.46
N GLY A 237 16.85 -7.38 3.79
CA GLY A 237 17.72 -8.31 4.55
C GLY A 237 17.02 -9.62 4.91
N ASP A 238 17.83 -10.64 5.21
CA ASP A 238 17.34 -11.99 5.52
C ASP A 238 16.54 -12.06 6.83
N ILE A 239 16.77 -11.16 7.78
CA ILE A 239 15.96 -11.07 9.01
C ILE A 239 14.51 -10.74 8.63
N SER A 240 14.29 -9.68 7.86
CA SER A 240 12.96 -9.29 7.39
C SER A 240 12.32 -10.36 6.49
N ALA A 241 13.11 -10.95 5.60
CA ALA A 241 12.65 -12.04 4.75
C ALA A 241 12.20 -13.27 5.56
N THR A 242 12.91 -13.62 6.63
CA THR A 242 12.53 -14.71 7.53
C THR A 242 11.19 -14.43 8.21
N ILE A 243 10.99 -13.20 8.70
CA ILE A 243 9.68 -12.79 9.27
C ILE A 243 8.58 -12.94 8.23
N GLY A 244 8.84 -12.55 6.99
CA GLY A 244 7.88 -12.70 5.89
C GLY A 244 7.55 -14.16 5.60
N LEU A 245 8.55 -15.03 5.51
CA LEU A 245 8.37 -16.46 5.27
C LEU A 245 7.51 -17.12 6.36
N GLU A 246 7.73 -16.77 7.62
CA GLU A 246 7.00 -17.32 8.75
C GLU A 246 5.58 -16.75 8.87
N ASN A 247 5.33 -15.53 8.42
CA ASN A 247 4.00 -14.91 8.45
C ASN A 247 3.13 -15.30 7.24
N LEU A 248 3.74 -15.58 6.08
CA LEU A 248 3.01 -15.82 4.82
C LEU A 248 1.99 -16.98 4.88
N PRO A 249 2.25 -18.11 5.56
CA PRO A 249 1.28 -19.20 5.68
C PRO A 249 -0.04 -18.82 6.39
N TYR A 250 -0.03 -17.73 7.16
CA TYR A 250 -1.22 -17.27 7.90
C TYR A 250 -2.04 -16.19 7.15
N LEU A 251 -1.53 -15.70 6.02
CA LEU A 251 -2.12 -14.57 5.30
C LEU A 251 -3.57 -14.83 4.89
N GLU A 252 -3.86 -15.97 4.24
CA GLU A 252 -5.21 -16.30 3.77
C GLU A 252 -6.20 -16.46 4.93
N LYS A 253 -5.80 -17.14 5.99
CA LYS A 253 -6.64 -17.28 7.20
C LYS A 253 -6.99 -15.91 7.79
N ASN A 254 -6.02 -15.01 7.86
CA ASN A 254 -6.26 -13.66 8.37
C ASN A 254 -7.17 -12.86 7.45
N LEU A 255 -7.06 -13.02 6.12
CA LEU A 255 -7.95 -12.41 5.13
C LEU A 255 -9.40 -12.88 5.29
N GLU A 256 -9.63 -14.18 5.51
CA GLU A 256 -10.96 -14.73 5.76
C GLU A 256 -11.62 -14.09 6.98
N ILE A 257 -10.90 -14.01 8.12
CA ILE A 257 -11.41 -13.38 9.35
C ILE A 257 -11.77 -11.92 9.11
N VAL A 258 -10.89 -11.16 8.46
CA VAL A 258 -11.10 -9.73 8.24
C VAL A 258 -12.28 -9.47 7.31
N ARG A 259 -12.41 -10.26 6.25
CA ARG A 259 -13.55 -10.17 5.32
C ARG A 259 -14.86 -10.55 5.98
N ASP A 260 -14.84 -11.49 6.93
CA ASP A 260 -16.02 -11.84 7.73
C ASP A 260 -16.42 -10.69 8.67
N ASN A 261 -15.45 -10.08 9.35
CA ASN A 261 -15.69 -8.89 10.17
C ASN A 261 -16.27 -7.74 9.34
N ALA A 262 -15.74 -7.51 8.12
CA ALA A 262 -16.24 -6.46 7.24
C ALA A 262 -17.68 -6.71 6.78
N ARG A 263 -18.03 -7.94 6.37
CA ARG A 263 -19.43 -8.31 6.04
C ARG A 263 -20.37 -8.05 7.20
N PHE A 264 -19.97 -8.43 8.42
CA PHE A 264 -20.75 -8.15 9.61
C PHE A 264 -20.99 -6.64 9.81
N TYR A 265 -19.96 -5.80 9.57
CA TYR A 265 -20.12 -4.35 9.66
C TYR A 265 -21.03 -3.79 8.57
N ASP A 266 -20.89 -4.26 7.33
CA ASP A 266 -21.76 -3.85 6.22
C ASP A 266 -23.23 -4.10 6.56
N ASP A 267 -23.55 -5.29 7.02
CA ASP A 267 -24.94 -5.67 7.39
C ASP A 267 -25.45 -4.90 8.60
N ALA A 268 -24.61 -4.68 9.60
CA ALA A 268 -25.00 -3.99 10.81
C ALA A 268 -25.15 -2.46 10.62
N ILE A 269 -24.39 -1.84 9.72
CA ILE A 269 -24.27 -0.38 9.64
C ILE A 269 -25.15 0.22 8.55
N LYS A 270 -25.44 -0.51 7.46
CA LYS A 270 -26.19 0.00 6.30
C LYS A 270 -27.56 0.64 6.65
N GLU A 271 -28.18 0.22 7.76
CA GLU A 271 -29.47 0.73 8.22
C GLU A 271 -29.32 1.72 9.39
N THR A 272 -28.11 2.10 9.74
CA THR A 272 -27.87 3.01 10.87
C THR A 272 -27.83 4.47 10.37
N GLU A 273 -28.87 5.25 10.66
CA GLU A 273 -28.90 6.67 10.30
C GLU A 273 -27.69 7.41 10.89
N GLY A 274 -27.05 8.24 10.07
CA GLY A 274 -25.85 9.00 10.45
C GLY A 274 -24.53 8.26 10.25
N LEU A 275 -24.56 6.95 9.94
CA LEU A 275 -23.40 6.17 9.51
C LEU A 275 -23.58 5.73 8.06
N GLY A 276 -22.49 5.74 7.30
CA GLY A 276 -22.44 5.21 5.94
C GLY A 276 -21.33 4.19 5.81
N ILE A 277 -21.54 3.20 4.96
CA ILE A 277 -20.51 2.27 4.52
C ILE A 277 -19.80 2.82 3.30
N ARG A 278 -18.54 2.47 3.13
CA ARG A 278 -17.80 2.74 1.92
C ARG A 278 -18.27 1.81 0.81
N PRO A 279 -18.75 2.34 -0.34
CA PRO A 279 -19.10 1.48 -1.46
C PRO A 279 -17.85 0.80 -2.03
N MET A 280 -18.03 -0.42 -2.51
CA MET A 280 -16.99 -1.19 -3.20
C MET A 280 -17.40 -1.38 -4.65
N ASP A 281 -16.44 -1.26 -5.56
CA ASP A 281 -16.65 -1.69 -6.94
C ASP A 281 -16.98 -3.19 -6.98
N GLY A 282 -17.95 -3.59 -7.80
CA GLY A 282 -18.37 -5.00 -7.90
C GLY A 282 -17.27 -5.96 -8.38
N CYS A 283 -16.23 -5.46 -9.03
CA CYS A 283 -15.04 -6.22 -9.44
C CYS A 283 -13.95 -6.26 -8.37
N ALA A 284 -14.08 -5.50 -7.27
CA ALA A 284 -13.08 -5.36 -6.23
C ALA A 284 -13.42 -6.13 -4.95
N GLN A 285 -12.41 -6.73 -4.34
CA GLN A 285 -12.49 -7.31 -2.99
C GLN A 285 -11.32 -6.79 -2.16
N SER A 286 -11.62 -6.06 -1.10
CA SER A 286 -10.62 -5.50 -0.19
C SER A 286 -10.01 -6.58 0.72
N ASN A 287 -8.77 -6.32 1.18
CA ASN A 287 -8.19 -6.98 2.34
C ASN A 287 -8.60 -6.30 3.65
N TYR A 288 -9.32 -5.16 3.59
CA TYR A 288 -9.75 -4.37 4.74
C TYR A 288 -8.64 -4.15 5.76
N TRP A 289 -7.49 -3.59 5.33
CA TRP A 289 -6.44 -3.18 6.27
C TRP A 289 -7.01 -2.38 7.44
N PHE A 290 -8.08 -1.61 7.19
CA PHE A 290 -9.03 -1.08 8.14
C PHE A 290 -10.41 -0.99 7.49
N TYR A 291 -11.45 -0.97 8.30
CA TYR A 291 -12.80 -0.73 7.81
C TYR A 291 -13.12 0.76 7.84
N THR A 292 -13.62 1.30 6.72
CA THR A 292 -13.94 2.71 6.57
C THR A 292 -15.43 2.95 6.80
N LEU A 293 -15.75 3.79 7.79
CA LEU A 293 -17.07 4.38 8.00
C LEU A 293 -17.11 5.81 7.48
N HIS A 294 -18.30 6.24 7.02
CA HIS A 294 -18.65 7.64 6.90
C HIS A 294 -19.53 8.06 8.08
N VAL A 295 -19.02 8.96 8.89
CA VAL A 295 -19.77 9.56 10.02
C VAL A 295 -20.26 10.93 9.57
N VAL A 296 -21.57 11.05 9.32
CA VAL A 296 -22.16 12.23 8.62
C VAL A 296 -22.11 13.50 9.48
N LYS A 297 -22.22 13.35 10.80
CA LYS A 297 -22.22 14.49 11.74
C LYS A 297 -21.18 14.27 12.84
N ASN A 298 -20.48 15.34 13.22
CA ASN A 298 -19.59 15.37 14.39
C ASN A 298 -18.58 14.21 14.45
N ARG A 299 -17.97 13.81 13.29
CA ARG A 299 -17.02 12.71 13.20
C ARG A 299 -15.92 12.76 14.27
N ASP A 300 -15.35 13.94 14.58
CA ASP A 300 -14.28 14.07 15.57
C ASP A 300 -14.79 13.78 17.01
N LEU A 301 -16.02 14.19 17.33
CA LEU A 301 -16.69 13.84 18.58
C LEU A 301 -17.02 12.34 18.64
N PHE A 302 -17.46 11.76 17.52
CA PHE A 302 -17.69 10.32 17.42
C PHE A 302 -16.40 9.54 17.73
N MET A 303 -15.28 9.89 17.10
CA MET A 303 -13.97 9.24 17.34
C MET A 303 -13.54 9.38 18.80
N LYS A 304 -13.72 10.56 19.42
CA LYS A 304 -13.41 10.79 20.83
C LYS A 304 -14.24 9.86 21.72
N LYS A 305 -15.55 9.79 21.51
CA LYS A 305 -16.44 8.91 22.29
C LYS A 305 -16.14 7.42 22.08
N MET A 306 -15.76 6.99 20.86
CA MET A 306 -15.32 5.63 20.58
C MET A 306 -14.07 5.30 21.43
N LEU A 307 -13.08 6.20 21.46
CA LEU A 307 -11.87 6.03 22.27
C LEU A 307 -12.17 5.98 23.77
N GLU A 308 -13.08 6.82 24.28
CA GLU A 308 -13.55 6.79 25.68
C GLU A 308 -14.20 5.45 26.06
N ASN A 309 -14.78 4.74 25.07
CA ASN A 309 -15.32 3.39 25.23
C ASN A 309 -14.28 2.28 24.90
N GLY A 310 -12.99 2.62 24.77
CA GLY A 310 -11.93 1.66 24.57
C GLY A 310 -11.80 1.14 23.13
N ILE A 311 -12.32 1.84 22.13
CA ILE A 311 -12.24 1.51 20.71
C ILE A 311 -11.41 2.57 19.99
N MET A 312 -10.26 2.17 19.43
CA MET A 312 -9.39 3.09 18.68
C MET A 312 -9.93 3.31 17.27
N CYS A 313 -10.16 4.58 16.93
CA CYS A 313 -10.55 5.04 15.59
C CYS A 313 -9.58 6.10 15.07
N SER A 314 -9.48 6.27 13.76
CA SER A 314 -8.56 7.24 13.14
C SER A 314 -9.05 7.72 11.77
N LYS A 315 -8.55 8.89 11.34
CA LYS A 315 -8.57 9.33 9.94
C LYS A 315 -7.50 8.63 9.10
N VAL A 316 -6.62 7.87 9.71
CA VAL A 316 -5.46 7.12 9.19
C VAL A 316 -4.39 8.04 8.59
N HIS A 317 -4.73 8.81 7.55
CA HIS A 317 -3.78 9.68 6.85
C HIS A 317 -4.23 11.13 6.90
N ALA A 318 -3.27 12.04 7.10
CA ALA A 318 -3.49 13.46 6.86
C ALA A 318 -3.45 13.75 5.35
N ARG A 319 -4.11 14.83 4.92
CA ARG A 319 -4.05 15.29 3.53
C ARG A 319 -2.65 15.78 3.20
N ASN A 320 -2.06 15.27 2.14
CA ASN A 320 -0.69 15.66 1.74
C ASN A 320 -0.62 17.10 1.24
N ASP A 321 -1.66 17.61 0.60
CA ASP A 321 -1.74 18.99 0.10
C ASP A 321 -1.71 20.06 1.21
N THR A 322 -1.73 19.65 2.48
CA THR A 322 -1.59 20.53 3.64
C THR A 322 -0.19 20.60 4.21
N TYR A 323 0.72 19.71 3.81
CA TYR A 323 2.12 19.77 4.24
C TYR A 323 2.88 20.89 3.53
N SER A 324 3.75 21.58 4.25
CA SER A 324 4.51 22.73 3.73
C SER A 324 5.24 22.45 2.43
N VAL A 325 5.81 21.25 2.29
CA VAL A 325 6.54 20.82 1.08
C VAL A 325 5.66 20.70 -0.16
N PHE A 326 4.35 20.49 0.02
CA PHE A 326 3.37 20.36 -1.06
C PHE A 326 2.49 21.60 -1.28
N LEU A 327 2.59 22.63 -0.43
CA LEU A 327 1.81 23.86 -0.58
C LEU A 327 1.95 24.53 -1.96
N PRO A 328 3.13 24.52 -2.63
CA PRO A 328 3.28 25.09 -3.98
C PRO A 328 2.41 24.40 -5.04
N TYR A 329 1.97 23.17 -4.81
CA TYR A 329 1.18 22.35 -5.75
C TYR A 329 -0.31 22.28 -5.37
N ARG A 330 -0.73 23.02 -4.35
CA ARG A 330 -2.08 22.94 -3.80
C ARG A 330 -3.11 23.48 -4.78
N VAL A 331 -4.19 22.70 -4.97
CA VAL A 331 -5.38 23.04 -5.76
C VAL A 331 -6.64 22.69 -4.98
N PRO A 332 -7.82 23.23 -5.37
CA PRO A 332 -9.09 22.79 -4.79
C PRO A 332 -9.37 21.31 -5.06
N LEU A 333 -9.65 20.54 -3.99
CA LEU A 333 -9.95 19.11 -4.03
C LEU A 333 -11.24 18.85 -3.24
N PRO A 334 -12.42 19.12 -3.82
CA PRO A 334 -13.70 19.00 -3.13
C PRO A 334 -14.01 17.56 -2.71
N GLY A 335 -13.66 16.55 -3.51
CA GLY A 335 -13.81 15.13 -3.19
C GLY A 335 -12.98 14.73 -1.97
N VAL A 336 -11.68 15.09 -1.96
CA VAL A 336 -10.80 14.91 -0.79
C VAL A 336 -11.39 15.61 0.45
N THR A 337 -11.86 16.83 0.29
CA THR A 337 -12.42 17.60 1.42
C THR A 337 -13.66 16.91 2.00
N ARG A 338 -14.57 16.45 1.16
CA ARG A 338 -15.78 15.76 1.58
C ARG A 338 -15.48 14.41 2.23
N PHE A 339 -14.68 13.56 1.59
CA PHE A 339 -14.30 12.26 2.13
C PHE A 339 -13.59 12.43 3.49
N TYR A 340 -12.58 13.30 3.55
CA TYR A 340 -11.79 13.55 4.77
C TYR A 340 -12.63 14.12 5.92
N SER A 341 -13.74 14.82 5.64
CA SER A 341 -14.63 15.35 6.67
C SER A 341 -15.47 14.28 7.35
N THR A 342 -15.77 13.17 6.69
CA THR A 342 -16.70 12.15 7.18
C THR A 342 -16.03 10.80 7.47
N GLN A 343 -14.92 10.47 6.82
CA GLN A 343 -14.30 9.15 6.96
C GLN A 343 -13.74 8.91 8.36
N CYS A 344 -13.91 7.69 8.84
CA CYS A 344 -13.40 7.18 10.10
C CYS A 344 -13.04 5.70 9.93
N ALA A 345 -11.79 5.35 10.18
CA ALA A 345 -11.36 3.96 10.21
C ALA A 345 -11.66 3.34 11.57
N ILE A 346 -12.23 2.14 11.58
CA ILE A 346 -12.48 1.34 12.77
C ILE A 346 -11.74 0.00 12.70
N PRO A 347 -11.48 -0.67 13.85
CA PRO A 347 -10.83 -1.97 13.89
C PRO A 347 -11.60 -3.02 13.10
N CYS A 348 -10.90 -3.75 12.21
CA CYS A 348 -11.49 -4.84 11.41
C CYS A 348 -10.54 -6.05 11.29
N GLY A 349 -9.36 -6.00 11.91
CA GLY A 349 -8.28 -6.97 11.71
C GLY A 349 -8.54 -8.34 12.34
N TRP A 350 -7.61 -9.26 12.10
CA TRP A 350 -7.62 -10.66 12.58
C TRP A 350 -7.75 -10.81 14.10
N TRP A 351 -7.44 -9.76 14.86
CA TRP A 351 -7.55 -9.73 16.34
C TRP A 351 -8.92 -9.32 16.84
N VAL A 352 -9.83 -8.88 15.97
CA VAL A 352 -11.20 -8.48 16.32
C VAL A 352 -12.05 -9.73 16.40
N THR A 353 -12.48 -10.06 17.62
CA THR A 353 -13.35 -11.21 17.89
C THR A 353 -14.82 -10.88 17.53
N GLU A 354 -15.68 -11.90 17.49
CA GLU A 354 -17.12 -11.70 17.31
C GLU A 354 -17.72 -10.76 18.38
N GLN A 355 -17.31 -10.95 19.64
CA GLN A 355 -17.74 -10.08 20.73
C GLN A 355 -17.24 -8.64 20.55
N ASP A 356 -16.00 -8.46 20.06
CA ASP A 356 -15.45 -7.13 19.79
C ASP A 356 -16.24 -6.43 18.67
N ARG A 357 -16.53 -7.09 17.56
CA ARG A 357 -17.27 -6.48 16.44
C ARG A 357 -18.70 -6.10 16.82
N GLU A 358 -19.40 -6.93 17.60
CA GLU A 358 -20.70 -6.59 18.16
C GLU A 358 -20.64 -5.37 19.11
N PHE A 359 -19.62 -5.34 19.97
CA PHE A 359 -19.39 -4.22 20.87
C PHE A 359 -19.10 -2.93 20.12
N ILE A 360 -18.26 -2.97 19.06
CA ILE A 360 -17.95 -1.84 18.19
C ILE A 360 -19.24 -1.27 17.58
N VAL A 361 -20.07 -2.11 16.95
CA VAL A 361 -21.31 -1.70 16.29
C VAL A 361 -22.31 -1.11 17.31
N ARG A 362 -22.54 -1.80 18.43
CA ARG A 362 -23.44 -1.33 19.48
C ARG A 362 -23.01 0.04 20.00
N THR A 363 -21.72 0.23 20.25
CA THR A 363 -21.15 1.49 20.73
C THR A 363 -21.30 2.59 19.67
N ALA A 364 -20.97 2.32 18.41
CA ALA A 364 -21.11 3.26 17.31
C ALA A 364 -22.58 3.73 17.15
N ARG A 365 -23.53 2.80 17.16
CA ARG A 365 -24.97 3.12 17.10
C ARG A 365 -25.45 3.97 18.29
N LYS A 366 -24.97 3.69 19.49
CA LYS A 366 -25.29 4.49 20.68
C LYS A 366 -24.79 5.92 20.52
N ILE A 367 -23.52 6.08 20.18
CA ILE A 367 -22.88 7.40 20.05
C ILE A 367 -23.58 8.24 19.00
N ILE A 368 -23.92 7.67 17.83
CA ILE A 368 -24.54 8.42 16.73
C ILE A 368 -25.95 8.93 17.07
N ARG A 369 -26.68 8.19 17.91
CA ARG A 369 -27.99 8.61 18.39
C ARG A 369 -27.94 9.75 19.45
N GLU A 370 -26.81 9.87 20.13
CA GLU A 370 -26.57 10.86 21.16
C GLU A 370 -25.88 12.14 20.64
N THR A 371 -25.48 12.18 19.34
CA THR A 371 -24.76 13.30 18.71
C THR A 371 -25.51 13.89 17.51
#